data_6a24c93414189acc064ea0309992d895
#
_entry.id   6a24c93414189acc064ea0309992d895
#
_cell.length_a   1.000
_cell.length_b   1.000
_cell.length_c   1.000
_cell.angle_alpha   90.00
_cell.angle_beta   90.00
_cell.angle_gamma   90.00
#
_symmetry.space_group_name_H-M   'P 1'
#
loop_
_entity.id
_entity.type
_entity.pdbx_description
1 polymer ?
#
loop_
_entity_poly.entity_id
_entity_poly.type
_entity_poly.pdbx_seq_one_letter_code
_entity_poly.pdbx_strand_id
1 'polypeptide(L)'
;MMLVITMVAGLGVTEVKADDAVTQHVSTWTELKKAISNGGDIQLTSNITAGTDDYSFNVTRDVTIDLNGYTIDRNLNVQQDNVFSVMTDGTLIIKDTSEGQNGKITGGWANEDYAGCINVSGGTLILESGNIVGNRSNSTFTKRGGGVALFYNGTFIMRGGKISENKAGYGAGVVVLDNCKFIMTGGEITENICDFGDYQDQDGAGVFAYQGADVTIGGSAKIYGNKNSKDENSNLYIYRYKSSEKINLSTTVPLTTGAKIGVASVYFTQSDT
;
A
#
# COMPACT_ATOMS: atom_id res chain seq x y z
N MET A 1 20.80 6.09 -12.27
CA MET A 1 22.16 5.80 -11.80
C MET A 1 22.77 4.78 -12.75
N MET A 2 23.71 5.21 -13.55
CA MET A 2 24.31 4.44 -14.64
C MET A 2 25.34 3.48 -14.05
N LEU A 3 25.13 2.17 -14.16
CA LEU A 3 26.12 1.17 -13.77
C LEU A 3 27.01 0.89 -14.99
N VAL A 4 28.23 1.41 -14.97
CA VAL A 4 29.24 1.09 -15.97
C VAL A 4 30.07 -0.08 -15.46
N ILE A 5 29.96 -1.25 -16.07
CA ILE A 5 30.86 -2.37 -15.81
C ILE A 5 31.94 -2.35 -16.91
N THR A 6 33.15 -1.97 -16.53
CA THR A 6 34.31 -2.00 -17.42
C THR A 6 34.99 -3.36 -17.26
N MET A 7 34.88 -4.26 -18.25
CA MET A 7 35.76 -5.42 -18.36
C MET A 7 36.94 -5.05 -19.26
N VAL A 8 38.16 -5.05 -18.71
CA VAL A 8 39.39 -4.88 -19.47
C VAL A 8 39.93 -6.28 -19.87
N ALA A 9 39.71 -6.66 -21.09
CA ALA A 9 40.54 -7.64 -21.78
C ALA A 9 40.44 -7.35 -23.29
N GLY A 10 41.38 -6.57 -23.79
CA GLY A 10 41.95 -6.51 -25.13
C GLY A 10 41.11 -6.87 -26.37
N LEU A 11 39.89 -6.37 -26.54
CA LEU A 11 39.15 -6.34 -27.80
C LEU A 11 37.89 -5.51 -27.59
N GLY A 12 37.75 -4.43 -28.33
CA GLY A 12 36.64 -3.53 -28.53
C GLY A 12 35.56 -3.42 -27.41
N VAL A 13 35.56 -2.30 -26.68
CA VAL A 13 34.46 -1.94 -25.76
C VAL A 13 33.20 -1.75 -26.58
N THR A 14 32.31 -2.72 -26.63
CA THR A 14 30.93 -2.50 -26.98
C THR A 14 30.24 -2.00 -25.73
N GLU A 15 29.89 -0.70 -25.69
CA GLU A 15 28.94 -0.21 -24.71
C GLU A 15 27.63 -1.00 -24.87
N VAL A 16 27.33 -1.87 -23.93
CA VAL A 16 25.97 -2.38 -23.78
C VAL A 16 25.17 -1.23 -23.17
N LYS A 17 24.52 -0.43 -24.02
CA LYS A 17 23.44 0.43 -23.55
C LYS A 17 22.43 -0.49 -22.87
N ALA A 18 22.13 -0.20 -21.60
CA ALA A 18 20.89 -0.72 -21.02
C ALA A 18 19.78 -0.31 -22.00
N ASP A 19 19.03 -1.29 -22.46
CA ASP A 19 17.86 -1.06 -23.30
C ASP A 19 17.00 -0.05 -22.51
N ASP A 20 16.77 1.14 -23.07
CA ASP A 20 15.90 2.13 -22.44
C ASP A 20 14.51 1.49 -22.41
N ALA A 21 14.09 1.01 -21.26
CA ALA A 21 12.80 0.36 -21.09
C ALA A 21 11.71 1.30 -21.65
N VAL A 22 11.05 0.87 -22.71
CA VAL A 22 10.03 1.70 -23.38
C VAL A 22 8.85 1.85 -22.45
N THR A 23 8.57 3.09 -22.01
CA THR A 23 7.39 3.39 -21.22
C THR A 23 6.12 3.16 -22.03
N GLN A 24 5.22 2.32 -21.50
CA GLN A 24 3.91 2.06 -22.08
C GLN A 24 2.93 3.15 -21.68
N HIS A 25 2.41 3.90 -22.63
CA HIS A 25 1.40 4.94 -22.39
C HIS A 25 0.01 4.32 -22.47
N VAL A 26 -0.84 4.56 -21.47
CA VAL A 26 -2.15 3.93 -21.34
C VAL A 26 -3.24 4.95 -20.99
N SER A 27 -4.43 4.75 -21.53
CA SER A 27 -5.58 5.65 -21.38
C SER A 27 -6.88 4.92 -21.02
N THR A 28 -6.89 3.59 -21.07
CA THR A 28 -8.06 2.76 -20.82
C THR A 28 -7.75 1.60 -19.89
N TRP A 29 -8.79 1.04 -19.26
CA TRP A 29 -8.65 -0.14 -18.38
C TRP A 29 -8.04 -1.35 -19.11
N THR A 30 -8.47 -1.57 -20.35
CA THR A 30 -7.94 -2.68 -21.17
C THR A 30 -6.47 -2.49 -21.53
N GLU A 31 -6.05 -1.27 -21.88
CA GLU A 31 -4.63 -0.97 -22.13
C GLU A 31 -3.78 -1.14 -20.87
N LEU A 32 -4.26 -0.64 -19.72
CA LEU A 32 -3.58 -0.80 -18.44
C LEU A 32 -3.45 -2.29 -18.08
N LYS A 33 -4.51 -3.08 -18.25
CA LYS A 33 -4.48 -4.53 -18.02
C LYS A 33 -3.43 -5.24 -18.88
N LYS A 34 -3.37 -4.88 -20.16
CA LYS A 34 -2.37 -5.41 -21.09
C LYS A 34 -0.96 -4.99 -20.69
N ALA A 35 -0.75 -3.72 -20.36
CA ALA A 35 0.55 -3.20 -19.95
C ALA A 35 1.06 -3.87 -18.67
N ILE A 36 0.21 -4.07 -17.66
CA ILE A 36 0.55 -4.82 -16.44
C ILE A 36 0.97 -6.25 -16.77
N SER A 37 0.28 -6.91 -17.69
CA SER A 37 0.64 -8.27 -18.15
C SER A 37 1.99 -8.33 -18.85
N ASN A 38 2.40 -7.26 -19.51
CA ASN A 38 3.71 -7.14 -20.15
C ASN A 38 4.82 -6.89 -19.11
N GLY A 39 4.51 -6.16 -18.03
CA GLY A 39 5.49 -5.67 -17.07
C GLY A 39 6.20 -4.40 -17.54
N GLY A 40 7.12 -3.89 -16.72
CA GLY A 40 7.91 -2.69 -17.01
C GLY A 40 7.21 -1.39 -16.65
N ASP A 41 7.62 -0.31 -17.29
CA ASP A 41 7.17 1.05 -16.98
C ASP A 41 5.89 1.42 -17.74
N ILE A 42 4.90 1.92 -16.99
CA ILE A 42 3.59 2.34 -17.48
C ILE A 42 3.34 3.77 -17.04
N GLN A 43 2.86 4.62 -17.94
CA GLN A 43 2.44 5.98 -17.61
C GLN A 43 1.01 6.21 -18.07
N LEU A 44 0.18 6.76 -17.19
CA LEU A 44 -1.18 7.17 -17.53
C LEU A 44 -1.16 8.43 -18.39
N THR A 45 -2.06 8.48 -19.38
CA THR A 45 -2.29 9.65 -20.25
C THR A 45 -3.68 10.23 -20.09
N SER A 46 -4.54 9.57 -19.31
CA SER A 46 -5.88 10.05 -18.95
C SER A 46 -6.36 9.38 -17.66
N ASN A 47 -7.47 9.85 -17.11
CA ASN A 47 -8.20 9.10 -16.07
C ASN A 47 -8.73 7.80 -16.66
N ILE A 48 -8.56 6.72 -15.91
CA ILE A 48 -8.99 5.38 -16.28
C ILE A 48 -10.06 4.94 -15.31
N THR A 49 -11.26 4.64 -15.82
CA THR A 49 -12.40 4.16 -15.04
C THR A 49 -12.78 2.76 -15.50
N ALA A 50 -12.96 1.85 -14.57
CA ALA A 50 -13.42 0.49 -14.86
C ALA A 50 -14.88 0.47 -15.34
N GLY A 51 -15.18 -0.37 -16.31
CA GLY A 51 -16.53 -0.74 -16.69
C GLY A 51 -17.10 -1.84 -15.79
N THR A 52 -18.35 -2.21 -16.03
CA THR A 52 -19.08 -3.22 -15.22
C THR A 52 -18.47 -4.62 -15.28
N ASP A 53 -17.85 -4.97 -16.40
CA ASP A 53 -17.27 -6.29 -16.65
C ASP A 53 -15.75 -6.34 -16.39
N ASP A 54 -15.19 -5.22 -15.94
CA ASP A 54 -13.78 -5.16 -15.57
C ASP A 54 -13.53 -5.76 -14.19
N TYR A 55 -12.37 -6.41 -14.03
CA TYR A 55 -11.90 -7.02 -12.80
C TYR A 55 -10.61 -6.35 -12.32
N SER A 56 -10.20 -6.64 -11.10
CA SER A 56 -8.92 -6.21 -10.54
C SER A 56 -7.72 -6.63 -11.40
N PHE A 57 -6.61 -5.91 -11.22
CA PHE A 57 -5.34 -6.22 -11.88
C PHE A 57 -4.51 -7.18 -11.04
N ASN A 58 -4.06 -8.28 -11.64
CA ASN A 58 -3.10 -9.18 -11.01
C ASN A 58 -1.67 -8.82 -11.45
N VAL A 59 -0.84 -8.44 -10.49
CA VAL A 59 0.57 -8.11 -10.71
C VAL A 59 1.42 -9.32 -10.32
N THR A 60 1.97 -10.01 -11.32
CA THR A 60 2.76 -11.23 -11.17
C THR A 60 4.21 -11.05 -11.64
N ARG A 61 4.62 -9.82 -11.90
CA ARG A 61 5.95 -9.41 -12.35
C ARG A 61 6.21 -7.96 -11.96
N ASP A 62 7.38 -7.45 -12.26
CA ASP A 62 7.74 -6.08 -11.94
C ASP A 62 7.01 -5.10 -12.85
N VAL A 63 6.28 -4.17 -12.25
CA VAL A 63 5.48 -3.12 -12.89
C VAL A 63 5.70 -1.82 -12.15
N THR A 64 6.03 -0.77 -12.90
CA THR A 64 6.00 0.62 -12.39
C THR A 64 4.84 1.36 -13.02
N ILE A 65 3.95 1.93 -12.23
CA ILE A 65 2.85 2.78 -12.71
C ILE A 65 3.12 4.23 -12.30
N ASP A 66 3.30 5.08 -13.29
CA ASP A 66 3.30 6.53 -13.12
C ASP A 66 1.88 7.05 -13.33
N LEU A 67 1.26 7.53 -12.26
CA LEU A 67 -0.10 8.10 -12.32
C LEU A 67 -0.14 9.40 -13.13
N ASN A 68 0.97 10.13 -13.23
CA ASN A 68 1.08 11.36 -14.02
C ASN A 68 -0.10 12.34 -13.81
N GLY A 69 -0.57 12.46 -12.57
CA GLY A 69 -1.71 13.30 -12.17
C GLY A 69 -3.10 12.70 -12.43
N TYR A 70 -3.19 11.53 -13.06
CA TYR A 70 -4.45 10.89 -13.41
C TYR A 70 -4.94 9.90 -12.36
N THR A 71 -6.19 9.49 -12.53
CA THR A 71 -6.90 8.59 -11.63
C THR A 71 -7.06 7.20 -12.24
N ILE A 72 -6.83 6.16 -11.44
CA ILE A 72 -7.34 4.81 -11.67
C ILE A 72 -8.54 4.61 -10.75
N ASP A 73 -9.74 4.50 -11.32
CA ASP A 73 -10.99 4.34 -10.57
C ASP A 73 -11.62 2.97 -10.87
N ARG A 74 -11.68 2.13 -9.85
CA ARG A 74 -12.37 0.82 -9.95
C ARG A 74 -13.88 0.97 -10.04
N ASN A 75 -14.42 2.13 -9.66
CA ASN A 75 -15.81 2.54 -9.87
C ASN A 75 -16.85 1.56 -9.28
N LEU A 76 -16.55 0.93 -8.16
CA LEU A 76 -17.48 0.00 -7.51
C LEU A 76 -18.49 0.75 -6.63
N ASN A 77 -19.76 0.48 -6.85
CA ASN A 77 -20.87 0.95 -6.02
C ASN A 77 -21.50 -0.18 -5.17
N VAL A 78 -20.99 -1.40 -5.33
CA VAL A 78 -21.35 -2.59 -4.54
C VAL A 78 -20.07 -3.33 -4.16
N GLN A 79 -20.15 -4.15 -3.11
CA GLN A 79 -19.05 -5.02 -2.73
C GLN A 79 -18.76 -6.04 -3.82
N GLN A 80 -17.56 -6.04 -4.35
CA GLN A 80 -17.16 -6.93 -5.42
C GLN A 80 -15.68 -7.26 -5.39
N ASP A 81 -14.78 -6.27 -5.49
CA ASP A 81 -13.38 -6.53 -5.77
C ASP A 81 -12.47 -5.36 -5.33
N ASN A 82 -11.18 -5.56 -5.37
CA ASN A 82 -10.14 -4.55 -5.18
C ASN A 82 -9.69 -3.93 -6.51
N VAL A 83 -8.66 -3.10 -6.47
CA VAL A 83 -8.05 -2.53 -7.68
C VAL A 83 -6.87 -3.39 -8.13
N PHE A 84 -5.94 -3.71 -7.20
CA PHE A 84 -4.74 -4.50 -7.51
C PHE A 84 -4.56 -5.66 -6.54
N SER A 85 -4.09 -6.79 -7.07
CA SER A 85 -3.54 -7.91 -6.30
C SER A 85 -2.10 -8.14 -6.71
N VAL A 86 -1.16 -7.86 -5.80
CA VAL A 86 0.28 -8.07 -6.00
C VAL A 86 0.64 -9.44 -5.49
N MET A 87 0.87 -10.35 -6.42
CA MET A 87 1.10 -11.77 -6.13
C MET A 87 2.59 -12.05 -5.87
N THR A 88 2.88 -13.25 -5.39
CA THR A 88 4.26 -13.74 -5.24
C THR A 88 5.07 -13.47 -6.52
N ASP A 89 6.32 -13.05 -6.36
CA ASP A 89 7.24 -12.64 -7.44
C ASP A 89 6.85 -11.35 -8.19
N GLY A 90 5.69 -10.75 -7.89
CA GLY A 90 5.28 -9.46 -8.45
C GLY A 90 5.79 -8.29 -7.60
N THR A 91 6.26 -7.24 -8.27
CA THR A 91 6.53 -5.93 -7.65
C THR A 91 5.67 -4.88 -8.32
N LEU A 92 4.89 -4.15 -7.54
CA LEU A 92 4.15 -2.97 -7.99
C LEU A 92 4.77 -1.71 -7.39
N ILE A 93 5.31 -0.86 -8.25
CA ILE A 93 5.78 0.48 -7.87
C ILE A 93 4.75 1.49 -8.35
N ILE A 94 4.25 2.31 -7.44
CA ILE A 94 3.34 3.42 -7.73
C ILE A 94 4.09 4.73 -7.50
N LYS A 95 4.09 5.58 -8.52
CA LYS A 95 4.60 6.94 -8.45
C LYS A 95 3.67 7.91 -9.17
N ASP A 96 3.84 9.18 -8.91
CA ASP A 96 3.17 10.28 -9.61
C ASP A 96 4.20 11.36 -9.90
N THR A 97 4.56 11.50 -11.16
CA THR A 97 5.58 12.48 -11.59
C THR A 97 4.99 13.83 -11.94
N SER A 98 3.66 14.01 -11.84
CA SER A 98 3.03 15.31 -12.04
C SER A 98 3.43 16.31 -10.95
N GLU A 99 3.45 17.60 -11.29
CA GLU A 99 3.87 18.67 -10.37
C GLU A 99 3.09 18.67 -9.05
N GLY A 100 1.77 18.42 -9.10
CA GLY A 100 0.91 18.41 -7.91
C GLY A 100 0.83 17.07 -7.19
N GLN A 101 1.33 15.98 -7.78
CA GLN A 101 1.20 14.61 -7.29
C GLN A 101 -0.23 14.24 -6.87
N ASN A 102 -1.23 14.69 -7.66
CA ASN A 102 -2.64 14.53 -7.39
C ASN A 102 -3.23 13.22 -7.96
N GLY A 103 -2.43 12.44 -8.65
CA GLY A 103 -2.81 11.14 -9.17
C GLY A 103 -3.29 10.23 -8.06
N LYS A 104 -4.32 9.41 -8.33
CA LYS A 104 -4.93 8.59 -7.29
C LYS A 104 -5.43 7.25 -7.80
N ILE A 105 -5.53 6.31 -6.86
CA ILE A 105 -6.16 5.00 -7.04
C ILE A 105 -7.34 4.94 -6.07
N THR A 106 -8.53 4.68 -6.61
CA THR A 106 -9.79 4.80 -5.87
C THR A 106 -10.85 3.81 -6.34
N GLY A 107 -12.01 3.83 -5.70
CA GLY A 107 -13.22 3.15 -6.15
C GLY A 107 -13.25 1.65 -5.90
N GLY A 108 -12.24 1.08 -5.24
CA GLY A 108 -12.26 -0.32 -4.84
C GLY A 108 -13.20 -0.58 -3.66
N TRP A 109 -13.96 -1.67 -3.72
CA TRP A 109 -14.85 -2.11 -2.65
C TRP A 109 -14.82 -3.63 -2.51
N ALA A 110 -13.89 -4.12 -1.69
CA ALA A 110 -13.68 -5.55 -1.55
C ALA A 110 -14.81 -6.27 -0.80
N ASN A 111 -15.05 -7.51 -1.22
CA ASN A 111 -16.10 -8.38 -0.71
C ASN A 111 -15.45 -9.43 0.17
N GLU A 112 -14.63 -9.63 0.77
CA GLU A 112 -14.10 -10.67 1.67
C GLU A 112 -12.92 -10.15 2.50
N ASP A 113 -11.99 -11.01 2.86
CA ASP A 113 -10.84 -10.64 3.67
C ASP A 113 -9.76 -9.83 2.91
N TYR A 114 -10.13 -9.20 1.78
CA TYR A 114 -9.23 -8.46 0.92
C TYR A 114 -9.29 -6.95 1.17
N ALA A 115 -8.22 -6.25 0.84
CA ALA A 115 -8.20 -4.79 0.87
C ALA A 115 -9.14 -4.20 -0.19
N GLY A 116 -9.71 -3.05 0.11
CA GLY A 116 -10.50 -2.33 -0.87
C GLY A 116 -9.69 -1.90 -2.09
N CYS A 117 -8.44 -1.53 -1.92
CA CYS A 117 -7.61 -1.05 -3.03
C CYS A 117 -6.52 -2.07 -3.43
N ILE A 118 -5.54 -2.35 -2.59
CA ILE A 118 -4.38 -3.16 -2.96
C ILE A 118 -4.19 -4.32 -1.99
N ASN A 119 -4.26 -5.53 -2.50
CA ASN A 119 -3.83 -6.74 -1.80
C ASN A 119 -2.39 -7.09 -2.15
N VAL A 120 -1.53 -7.28 -1.17
CA VAL A 120 -0.15 -7.72 -1.35
C VAL A 120 -0.03 -9.14 -0.82
N SER A 121 -0.16 -10.11 -1.72
CA SER A 121 -0.19 -11.54 -1.42
C SER A 121 1.14 -12.20 -1.80
N GLY A 122 2.13 -12.07 -0.94
CA GLY A 122 3.49 -12.61 -1.14
C GLY A 122 4.39 -11.76 -2.05
N GLY A 123 3.86 -10.72 -2.68
CA GLY A 123 4.61 -9.80 -3.54
C GLY A 123 5.14 -8.57 -2.80
N THR A 124 5.54 -7.57 -3.56
CA THR A 124 6.07 -6.30 -3.04
C THR A 124 5.31 -5.10 -3.61
N LEU A 125 4.79 -4.24 -2.74
CA LEU A 125 4.25 -2.93 -3.10
C LEU A 125 5.25 -1.84 -2.68
N ILE A 126 5.49 -0.87 -3.56
CA ILE A 126 6.27 0.33 -3.26
C ILE A 126 5.43 1.54 -3.63
N LEU A 127 5.14 2.41 -2.66
CA LEU A 127 4.49 3.70 -2.90
C LEU A 127 5.54 4.81 -2.75
N GLU A 128 5.92 5.42 -3.87
CA GLU A 128 6.87 6.53 -3.91
C GLU A 128 6.16 7.89 -3.83
N SER A 129 5.04 8.02 -4.52
CA SER A 129 4.17 9.20 -4.54
C SER A 129 2.79 8.86 -5.10
N GLY A 130 1.85 9.83 -5.12
CA GLY A 130 0.46 9.60 -5.50
C GLY A 130 -0.41 9.14 -4.31
N ASN A 131 -1.69 8.90 -4.54
CA ASN A 131 -2.68 8.76 -3.49
C ASN A 131 -3.48 7.46 -3.60
N ILE A 132 -3.66 6.76 -2.49
CA ILE A 132 -4.60 5.63 -2.34
C ILE A 132 -5.77 6.16 -1.49
N VAL A 133 -6.91 6.44 -2.11
CA VAL A 133 -7.95 7.25 -1.47
C VAL A 133 -9.35 6.72 -1.73
N GLY A 134 -10.21 6.76 -0.69
CA GLY A 134 -11.65 6.50 -0.83
C GLY A 134 -12.02 5.05 -1.15
N ASN A 135 -11.13 4.10 -0.89
CA ASN A 135 -11.41 2.68 -1.06
C ASN A 135 -12.01 2.09 0.21
N ARG A 136 -12.70 0.96 0.07
CA ARG A 136 -13.35 0.36 1.22
C ARG A 136 -13.33 -1.17 1.19
N SER A 137 -13.24 -1.77 2.35
CA SER A 137 -13.67 -3.14 2.57
C SER A 137 -14.96 -3.13 3.41
N ASN A 138 -15.62 -4.28 3.53
CA ASN A 138 -16.82 -4.35 4.35
C ASN A 138 -16.49 -4.04 5.84
N SER A 139 -17.44 -3.45 6.55
CA SER A 139 -17.36 -3.13 7.99
C SER A 139 -17.72 -4.32 8.89
N THR A 140 -17.30 -5.56 8.57
CA THR A 140 -17.48 -6.72 9.44
C THR A 140 -16.17 -7.09 10.13
N PHE A 141 -16.26 -7.84 11.23
CA PHE A 141 -15.12 -8.25 12.06
C PHE A 141 -13.96 -8.93 11.33
N THR A 142 -14.18 -9.52 10.17
CA THR A 142 -13.14 -10.19 9.37
C THR A 142 -12.58 -9.33 8.25
N LYS A 143 -13.12 -8.13 8.02
CA LYS A 143 -12.81 -7.33 6.83
C LYS A 143 -11.70 -6.32 7.10
N ARG A 144 -10.62 -6.44 6.37
CA ARG A 144 -9.31 -5.86 6.65
C ARG A 144 -8.85 -4.97 5.51
N GLY A 145 -8.29 -3.79 5.86
CA GLY A 145 -7.64 -2.92 4.89
C GLY A 145 -8.61 -2.25 3.92
N GLY A 146 -8.83 -0.97 4.09
CA GLY A 146 -9.53 -0.18 3.07
C GLY A 146 -8.58 0.17 1.92
N GLY A 147 -7.37 0.65 2.26
CA GLY A 147 -6.31 1.01 1.33
C GLY A 147 -5.45 -0.20 0.94
N VAL A 148 -4.66 -0.72 1.86
CA VAL A 148 -3.68 -1.79 1.60
C VAL A 148 -3.82 -2.90 2.62
N ALA A 149 -3.74 -4.16 2.18
CA ALA A 149 -3.62 -5.30 3.07
C ALA A 149 -2.51 -6.25 2.63
N LEU A 150 -1.69 -6.69 3.58
CA LEU A 150 -0.57 -7.58 3.36
C LEU A 150 -0.87 -8.98 3.89
N PHE A 151 -0.63 -9.99 3.03
CA PHE A 151 -0.84 -11.40 3.28
C PHE A 151 0.38 -12.23 2.82
N TYR A 152 0.57 -13.39 3.38
CA TYR A 152 1.48 -14.42 2.87
C TYR A 152 2.91 -13.93 2.60
N ASN A 153 3.55 -13.31 3.60
CA ASN A 153 4.89 -12.70 3.52
C ASN A 153 4.96 -11.47 2.58
N GLY A 154 3.83 -10.83 2.31
CA GLY A 154 3.78 -9.61 1.50
C GLY A 154 4.60 -8.48 2.12
N THR A 155 5.21 -7.67 1.27
CA THR A 155 6.01 -6.51 1.68
C THR A 155 5.42 -5.21 1.12
N PHE A 156 5.26 -4.21 1.99
CA PHE A 156 4.89 -2.86 1.57
C PHE A 156 5.95 -1.84 2.02
N ILE A 157 6.47 -1.09 1.08
CA ILE A 157 7.44 -0.01 1.32
C ILE A 157 6.79 1.32 0.92
N MET A 158 6.58 2.20 1.89
CA MET A 158 6.04 3.54 1.68
C MET A 158 7.14 4.58 1.87
N ARG A 159 7.54 5.23 0.78
CA ARG A 159 8.55 6.28 0.76
C ARG A 159 7.95 7.67 0.66
N GLY A 160 6.71 7.76 0.18
CA GLY A 160 5.97 9.01 -0.03
C GLY A 160 4.50 8.74 -0.32
N GLY A 161 3.80 9.72 -0.87
CA GLY A 161 2.39 9.61 -1.19
C GLY A 161 1.45 9.69 0.03
N LYS A 162 0.16 9.48 -0.21
CA LYS A 162 -0.88 9.57 0.82
C LYS A 162 -1.83 8.38 0.76
N ILE A 163 -2.16 7.80 1.93
CA ILE A 163 -3.22 6.81 2.10
C ILE A 163 -4.30 7.43 2.98
N SER A 164 -5.45 7.76 2.39
CA SER A 164 -6.47 8.52 3.14
C SER A 164 -7.90 8.18 2.74
N GLU A 165 -8.84 8.53 3.63
CA GLU A 165 -10.28 8.40 3.39
C GLU A 165 -10.74 6.97 3.09
N ASN A 166 -9.88 5.97 3.36
CA ASN A 166 -10.24 4.58 3.17
C ASN A 166 -11.04 4.09 4.39
N LYS A 167 -11.93 3.10 4.16
CA LYS A 167 -12.82 2.55 5.18
C LYS A 167 -12.70 1.03 5.28
N ALA A 168 -12.69 0.51 6.50
CA ALA A 168 -12.66 -0.94 6.77
C ALA A 168 -13.18 -1.27 8.17
N GLY A 169 -13.30 -2.54 8.48
CA GLY A 169 -13.55 -3.00 9.84
C GLY A 169 -12.36 -2.68 10.76
N TYR A 170 -11.14 -2.92 10.31
CA TYR A 170 -9.90 -2.50 10.96
C TYR A 170 -8.75 -2.34 9.95
N GLY A 171 -7.73 -1.54 10.32
CA GLY A 171 -6.64 -1.20 9.42
C GLY A 171 -7.13 -0.50 8.16
N ALA A 172 -8.03 0.47 8.29
CA ALA A 172 -8.65 1.12 7.16
C ALA A 172 -7.63 1.70 6.16
N GLY A 173 -6.50 2.24 6.65
CA GLY A 173 -5.37 2.62 5.80
C GLY A 173 -4.57 1.40 5.37
N VAL A 174 -3.95 0.70 6.33
CA VAL A 174 -3.04 -0.43 6.09
C VAL A 174 -3.26 -1.54 7.12
N VAL A 175 -3.34 -2.78 6.66
CA VAL A 175 -3.27 -3.99 7.51
C VAL A 175 -1.97 -4.74 7.22
N VAL A 176 -1.26 -5.09 8.28
CA VAL A 176 -0.06 -5.92 8.21
C VAL A 176 -0.30 -7.21 8.98
N LEU A 177 -0.47 -8.31 8.27
CA LEU A 177 -0.69 -9.60 8.90
C LEU A 177 0.62 -10.30 9.26
N ASP A 178 0.48 -11.48 9.87
CA ASP A 178 1.58 -12.33 10.31
C ASP A 178 2.60 -12.58 9.20
N ASN A 179 3.89 -12.52 9.55
CA ASN A 179 5.04 -12.67 8.64
C ASN A 179 5.11 -11.65 7.49
N CYS A 180 4.25 -10.63 7.49
CA CYS A 180 4.29 -9.56 6.51
C CYS A 180 5.16 -8.40 6.98
N LYS A 181 5.65 -7.61 6.03
CA LYS A 181 6.58 -6.52 6.29
C LYS A 181 6.04 -5.17 5.80
N PHE A 182 5.98 -4.20 6.70
CA PHE A 182 5.65 -2.81 6.38
C PHE A 182 6.80 -1.87 6.75
N ILE A 183 7.32 -1.14 5.78
CA ILE A 183 8.38 -0.16 5.97
C ILE A 183 7.85 1.19 5.52
N MET A 184 7.81 2.18 6.42
CA MET A 184 7.40 3.55 6.10
C MET A 184 8.52 4.53 6.46
N THR A 185 9.08 5.21 5.46
CA THR A 185 10.14 6.20 5.65
C THR A 185 9.71 7.62 5.25
N GLY A 186 8.52 7.75 4.69
CA GLY A 186 7.92 9.02 4.30
C GLY A 186 6.44 8.83 3.96
N GLY A 187 5.79 9.91 3.54
CA GLY A 187 4.37 9.91 3.20
C GLY A 187 3.42 10.04 4.39
N GLU A 188 2.14 9.98 4.12
CA GLU A 188 1.08 10.24 5.10
C GLU A 188 -0.01 9.16 5.08
N ILE A 189 -0.37 8.64 6.26
CA ILE A 189 -1.54 7.78 6.48
C ILE A 189 -2.48 8.53 7.41
N THR A 190 -3.57 9.07 6.87
CA THR A 190 -4.45 10.00 7.59
C THR A 190 -5.89 9.89 7.12
N GLU A 191 -6.85 10.35 7.96
CA GLU A 191 -8.26 10.43 7.58
C GLU A 191 -8.91 9.07 7.21
N ASN A 192 -8.26 7.95 7.54
CA ASN A 192 -8.85 6.63 7.36
C ASN A 192 -9.78 6.32 8.54
N ILE A 193 -10.86 5.58 8.28
CA ILE A 193 -11.92 5.34 9.26
C ILE A 193 -12.18 3.84 9.42
N CYS A 194 -12.00 3.34 10.63
CA CYS A 194 -12.55 2.05 11.02
C CYS A 194 -14.03 2.21 11.36
N ASP A 195 -14.90 1.60 10.54
CA ASP A 195 -16.34 1.70 10.63
C ASP A 195 -16.96 0.37 11.14
N PHE A 196 -16.40 -0.15 12.21
CA PHE A 196 -16.89 -1.37 12.83
C PHE A 196 -17.55 -1.07 14.16
N GLY A 197 -18.84 -1.42 14.29
CA GLY A 197 -19.66 -1.15 15.45
C GLY A 197 -19.03 -1.44 16.83
N ASP A 198 -19.79 -1.81 17.84
CA ASP A 198 -19.45 -1.85 19.27
C ASP A 198 -18.31 -2.78 19.74
N TYR A 199 -17.54 -3.39 18.87
CA TYR A 199 -16.37 -4.19 19.27
C TYR A 199 -15.19 -3.29 19.65
N GLN A 200 -14.96 -3.20 20.95
CA GLN A 200 -14.21 -2.14 21.61
C GLN A 200 -12.69 -2.14 21.42
N ASP A 201 -12.08 -3.17 20.77
CA ASP A 201 -10.64 -3.39 20.91
C ASP A 201 -9.86 -3.53 19.58
N GLN A 202 -10.43 -3.19 18.41
CA GLN A 202 -9.77 -3.47 17.13
C GLN A 202 -9.79 -2.26 16.19
N ASP A 203 -9.09 -1.23 16.58
CA ASP A 203 -9.15 0.04 15.87
C ASP A 203 -8.11 0.14 14.76
N GLY A 204 -6.93 0.59 15.00
CA GLY A 204 -5.86 0.73 14.02
C GLY A 204 -6.28 1.32 12.68
N ALA A 205 -7.12 2.36 12.71
CA ALA A 205 -7.69 2.91 11.46
C ALA A 205 -6.61 3.38 10.48
N GLY A 206 -5.49 3.89 10.97
CA GLY A 206 -4.33 4.20 10.13
C GLY A 206 -3.60 2.93 9.72
N VAL A 207 -3.03 2.25 10.69
CA VAL A 207 -2.26 1.01 10.51
C VAL A 207 -2.65 0.01 11.59
N PHE A 208 -3.03 -1.18 11.18
CA PHE A 208 -3.23 -2.33 12.06
C PHE A 208 -2.13 -3.35 11.82
N ALA A 209 -1.30 -3.58 12.83
CA ALA A 209 -0.25 -4.59 12.79
C ALA A 209 -0.65 -5.80 13.64
N TYR A 210 -0.78 -6.95 12.99
CA TYR A 210 -1.08 -8.21 13.66
C TYR A 210 0.18 -8.83 14.27
N GLN A 211 0.02 -9.73 15.24
CA GLN A 211 1.13 -10.48 15.80
C GLN A 211 1.99 -11.11 14.70
N GLY A 212 3.31 -11.13 14.85
CA GLY A 212 4.22 -11.64 13.83
C GLY A 212 4.52 -10.69 12.68
N ALA A 213 3.86 -9.53 12.62
CA ALA A 213 4.17 -8.49 11.64
C ALA A 213 5.55 -7.83 11.93
N ASP A 214 6.25 -7.46 10.86
CA ASP A 214 7.48 -6.63 10.93
C ASP A 214 7.16 -5.21 10.46
N VAL A 215 7.16 -4.26 11.38
CA VAL A 215 6.82 -2.86 11.11
C VAL A 215 8.01 -1.96 11.39
N THR A 216 8.51 -1.29 10.37
CA THR A 216 9.58 -0.29 10.46
C THR A 216 9.04 1.09 10.10
N ILE A 217 9.18 2.07 11.00
CA ILE A 217 8.76 3.44 10.78
C ILE A 217 9.96 4.37 11.02
N GLY A 218 10.21 5.27 10.07
CA GLY A 218 11.33 6.19 10.16
C GLY A 218 11.19 7.39 9.22
N GLY A 219 12.26 8.17 9.07
CA GLY A 219 12.26 9.31 8.18
C GLY A 219 11.19 10.34 8.52
N SER A 220 10.48 10.85 7.51
CA SER A 220 9.42 11.86 7.63
C SER A 220 8.01 11.25 7.70
N ALA A 221 7.89 9.98 8.10
CA ALA A 221 6.61 9.26 8.17
C ALA A 221 5.58 9.99 9.04
N LYS A 222 4.32 10.01 8.57
CA LYS A 222 3.20 10.61 9.31
C LYS A 222 2.01 9.65 9.35
N ILE A 223 1.59 9.25 10.56
CA ILE A 223 0.40 8.44 10.82
C ILE A 223 -0.43 9.17 11.85
N TYR A 224 -1.46 9.88 11.42
CA TYR A 224 -2.24 10.75 12.29
C TYR A 224 -3.65 11.01 11.74
N GLY A 225 -4.57 11.47 12.60
CA GLY A 225 -5.92 11.89 12.19
C GLY A 225 -6.79 10.75 11.67
N ASN A 226 -6.39 9.50 11.89
CA ASN A 226 -7.23 8.35 11.58
C ASN A 226 -8.19 8.09 12.76
N LYS A 227 -9.40 7.61 12.48
CA LYS A 227 -10.48 7.56 13.42
C LYS A 227 -11.13 6.17 13.50
N ASN A 228 -11.56 5.80 14.72
CA ASN A 228 -12.45 4.66 14.89
C ASN A 228 -13.92 5.06 14.70
N SER A 229 -14.84 4.11 14.84
CA SER A 229 -16.29 4.33 14.72
C SER A 229 -16.87 5.31 15.77
N LYS A 230 -16.12 5.61 16.84
CA LYS A 230 -16.49 6.56 17.90
C LYS A 230 -15.87 7.94 17.70
N ASP A 231 -15.25 8.20 16.54
CA ASP A 231 -14.51 9.44 16.23
C ASP A 231 -13.26 9.65 17.13
N GLU A 232 -12.75 8.60 17.76
CA GLU A 232 -11.53 8.64 18.54
C GLU A 232 -10.30 8.43 17.67
N ASN A 233 -9.15 8.95 18.09
CA ASN A 233 -7.90 8.77 17.36
C ASN A 233 -7.44 7.30 17.36
N SER A 234 -7.26 6.73 16.18
CA SER A 234 -6.93 5.33 15.98
C SER A 234 -5.85 5.20 14.87
N ASN A 235 -4.62 5.59 15.20
CA ASN A 235 -3.58 5.75 14.16
C ASN A 235 -2.79 4.48 13.91
N LEU A 236 -1.98 4.04 14.87
CA LEU A 236 -1.22 2.79 14.80
C LEU A 236 -1.67 1.89 15.95
N TYR A 237 -2.18 0.72 15.60
CA TYR A 237 -2.59 -0.29 16.56
C TYR A 237 -1.76 -1.56 16.36
N ILE A 238 -1.21 -2.07 17.48
CA ILE A 238 -0.40 -3.27 17.50
C ILE A 238 -1.18 -4.35 18.26
N TYR A 239 -1.58 -5.39 17.55
CA TYR A 239 -2.38 -6.48 18.12
C TYR A 239 -1.52 -7.68 18.52
N ARG A 240 -1.62 -8.12 19.76
CA ARG A 240 -0.97 -9.34 20.30
C ARG A 240 -2.02 -10.24 20.92
N TYR A 241 -2.05 -11.49 20.47
CA TYR A 241 -2.94 -12.49 21.07
C TYR A 241 -2.33 -13.15 22.31
N LYS A 242 -1.00 -13.31 22.34
CA LYS A 242 -0.26 -13.90 23.48
C LYS A 242 0.97 -13.06 23.82
N SER A 243 1.31 -12.99 25.12
CA SER A 243 2.48 -12.25 25.62
C SER A 243 3.82 -12.74 25.05
N SER A 244 3.91 -14.01 24.63
CA SER A 244 5.13 -14.60 24.04
C SER A 244 5.37 -14.25 22.58
N GLU A 245 4.40 -13.66 21.88
CA GLU A 245 4.52 -13.33 20.46
C GLU A 245 5.03 -11.90 20.28
N LYS A 246 6.02 -11.76 19.40
CA LYS A 246 6.71 -10.48 19.18
C LYS A 246 6.17 -9.82 17.93
N ILE A 247 5.94 -8.51 18.00
CA ILE A 247 5.86 -7.64 16.85
C ILE A 247 7.16 -6.87 16.79
N ASN A 248 7.81 -6.90 15.64
CA ASN A 248 9.03 -6.13 15.47
C ASN A 248 8.63 -4.69 15.05
N LEU A 249 8.56 -3.79 16.02
CA LEU A 249 8.48 -2.36 15.75
C LEU A 249 9.90 -1.80 15.80
N SER A 250 10.40 -1.32 14.69
CA SER A 250 11.75 -0.77 14.61
C SER A 250 11.77 0.64 14.01
N THR A 251 12.78 1.39 14.39
CA THR A 251 13.10 2.72 13.85
C THR A 251 14.53 2.74 13.31
N THR A 252 14.86 1.78 12.44
CA THR A 252 16.21 1.66 11.87
C THR A 252 16.63 2.89 11.08
N VAL A 253 15.65 3.63 10.54
CA VAL A 253 15.86 4.96 9.97
C VAL A 253 15.41 5.99 11.00
N PRO A 254 16.29 6.88 11.51
CA PRO A 254 15.91 7.88 12.49
C PRO A 254 14.73 8.73 12.01
N LEU A 255 13.81 9.05 12.92
CA LEU A 255 12.72 10.00 12.62
C LEU A 255 13.30 11.39 12.39
N THR A 256 12.84 12.05 11.33
CA THR A 256 13.26 13.40 10.97
C THR A 256 12.27 14.46 11.44
N THR A 257 12.65 15.72 11.37
CA THR A 257 11.75 16.85 11.66
C THR A 257 10.48 16.76 10.81
N GLY A 258 9.32 16.82 11.46
CA GLY A 258 8.00 16.71 10.79
C GLY A 258 7.38 15.33 10.83
N ALA A 259 8.09 14.29 11.29
CA ALA A 259 7.46 13.01 11.58
C ALA A 259 6.36 13.16 12.65
N LYS A 260 5.23 12.48 12.43
CA LYS A 260 4.08 12.53 13.34
C LYS A 260 3.41 11.16 13.43
N ILE A 261 3.60 10.46 14.52
CA ILE A 261 3.09 9.11 14.70
C ILE A 261 2.24 9.08 15.96
N GLY A 262 0.92 8.88 15.80
CA GLY A 262 0.02 8.60 16.92
C GLY A 262 -0.05 7.10 17.16
N VAL A 263 0.40 6.63 18.30
CA VAL A 263 0.21 5.23 18.72
C VAL A 263 -1.08 5.14 19.52
N ALA A 264 -2.03 4.37 19.03
CA ALA A 264 -3.26 4.06 19.74
C ALA A 264 -3.17 2.62 20.21
N SER A 265 -3.26 2.42 21.48
CA SER A 265 -3.36 1.15 22.21
C SER A 265 -2.36 0.03 21.84
N VAL A 266 -1.80 -0.49 22.87
CA VAL A 266 -0.99 -1.70 22.85
C VAL A 266 -1.47 -2.55 24.01
N TYR A 267 -1.82 -3.78 23.78
CA TYR A 267 -2.04 -4.72 24.84
C TYR A 267 -0.67 -5.14 25.42
N PHE A 268 -0.14 -4.36 26.34
CA PHE A 268 0.99 -4.77 27.16
C PHE A 268 0.45 -5.41 28.44
N THR A 269 0.65 -6.70 28.64
CA THR A 269 0.58 -7.23 29.99
C THR A 269 1.87 -6.86 30.71
N GLN A 270 1.75 -6.33 31.91
CA GLN A 270 2.84 -5.80 32.77
C GLN A 270 3.86 -6.86 33.24
N SER A 271 3.90 -8.05 32.64
CA SER A 271 4.77 -9.16 32.99
C SER A 271 6.04 -9.26 32.13
N ASP A 272 6.33 -8.30 31.28
CA ASP A 272 7.47 -8.32 30.35
C ASP A 272 8.58 -7.31 30.73
N THR A 273 8.75 -7.00 32.05
CA THR A 273 9.93 -6.29 32.58
C THR A 273 11.01 -7.26 33.05
#